data_8aa713422d221b4e004af0ccf9d349f5
#
_entry.id   8aa713422d221b4e004af0ccf9d349f5
#
_cell.length_a   1.000
_cell.length_b   1.000
_cell.length_c   1.000
_cell.angle_alpha   90.00
_cell.angle_beta   90.00
_cell.angle_gamma   90.00
#
_symmetry.space_group_name_H-M   'P 1'
#
loop_
_entity.id
_entity.type
_entity.pdbx_description
1 polymer ?
#
loop_
_entity_poly.entity_id
_entity_poly.type
_entity_poly.pdbx_seq_one_letter_code
_entity_poly.pdbx_strand_id
1 'polypeptide(L)'
;MATPDAAVAVRDVGEPKPSAIERPRRRILMVAARYFPFMGGIETHIHEVGTRLAAQGHDVTVLTTDPGGAWPAEEMVSGMRVVRVKAWPARRDYYFAPGIYKMLMNGAWDVVHIQGYSTFVAPLALMATARRGVPTVLTFHSGGHSSRLRQAIRGVQQAMLAPLVSNVTQLVAVSAFEADHFSHSMALPRSRFVVIPNGASMPRVPEADEKQGESQLVISIGRLERYKGHHNVIKAFPALLRRLPNARLRVLGEGPYERQLRALVQKLELEPYVTIGAIPPGERSRLAGVLSGAGLVVLLSEYEAHPVAVMEALALRRPVLVSDTSGLRELAQQGLCRSVPLQADEEEIADAMAEELLAHHTVRETALPDWDGCAEAVAGVYEDVIRGRSA
;
A
#
# COMPACT_ATOMS: atom_id res chain seq x y z
N MET A 1 -3.74 26.79 71.17
CA MET A 1 -2.52 27.31 70.51
C MET A 1 -2.53 26.80 69.08
N ALA A 2 -2.39 27.71 68.19
CA ALA A 2 -2.74 27.65 66.77
C ALA A 2 -2.03 26.60 65.90
N THR A 3 -2.77 26.02 65.02
CA THR A 3 -2.29 25.33 63.80
C THR A 3 -2.17 26.33 62.67
N PRO A 4 -1.11 26.27 61.84
CA PRO A 4 -1.07 27.09 60.62
C PRO A 4 -1.57 26.37 59.39
N ASP A 5 -2.22 27.15 58.60
CA ASP A 5 -2.67 27.00 57.23
C ASP A 5 -1.89 26.06 56.30
N ALA A 6 -2.66 25.23 55.57
CA ALA A 6 -2.21 24.57 54.38
C ALA A 6 -2.63 25.41 53.16
N ALA A 7 -1.67 26.05 52.53
CA ALA A 7 -1.84 26.76 51.27
C ALA A 7 -2.16 25.78 50.13
N VAL A 8 -3.32 25.94 49.48
CA VAL A 8 -3.73 25.25 48.28
C VAL A 8 -2.92 25.80 47.09
N ALA A 9 -2.04 25.01 46.53
CA ALA A 9 -1.34 25.34 45.30
C ALA A 9 -2.32 25.36 44.11
N VAL A 10 -2.55 26.55 43.57
CA VAL A 10 -3.26 26.75 42.28
C VAL A 10 -2.43 26.11 41.18
N ARG A 11 -2.97 25.08 40.54
CA ARG A 11 -2.39 24.51 39.35
C ARG A 11 -2.45 25.53 38.20
N ASP A 12 -1.28 25.85 37.70
CA ASP A 12 -1.07 26.64 36.49
C ASP A 12 -1.80 25.97 35.33
N VAL A 13 -2.76 26.65 34.74
CA VAL A 13 -3.49 26.22 33.55
C VAL A 13 -2.57 26.53 32.38
N GLY A 14 -1.88 25.50 31.94
CA GLY A 14 -0.94 25.57 30.79
C GLY A 14 -1.58 26.35 29.62
N GLU A 15 -0.76 27.20 29.02
CA GLU A 15 -1.10 27.98 27.83
C GLU A 15 -1.74 27.12 26.73
N PRO A 16 -2.77 27.61 26.03
CA PRO A 16 -3.38 26.88 24.93
C PRO A 16 -2.31 26.65 23.84
N LYS A 17 -2.18 25.39 23.42
CA LYS A 17 -1.33 25.05 22.28
C LYS A 17 -1.67 25.98 21.11
N PRO A 18 -0.65 26.51 20.37
CA PRO A 18 -0.90 27.41 19.25
C PRO A 18 -1.90 26.76 18.30
N SER A 19 -2.94 27.50 17.94
CA SER A 19 -3.99 27.11 17.00
C SER A 19 -3.36 26.56 15.73
N ALA A 20 -3.88 25.41 15.26
CA ALA A 20 -3.51 24.85 13.96
C ALA A 20 -3.53 25.97 12.91
N ILE A 21 -2.40 26.20 12.25
CA ILE A 21 -2.31 27.16 11.14
C ILE A 21 -3.39 26.71 10.14
N GLU A 22 -4.45 27.49 9.96
CA GLU A 22 -5.49 27.23 8.98
C GLU A 22 -4.84 27.16 7.59
N ARG A 23 -4.62 25.94 7.09
CA ARG A 23 -4.13 25.73 5.73
C ARG A 23 -5.22 26.17 4.75
N PRO A 24 -4.92 26.93 3.70
CA PRO A 24 -5.93 27.32 2.73
C PRO A 24 -6.56 26.09 2.09
N ARG A 25 -7.88 26.10 1.93
CA ARG A 25 -8.62 25.04 1.25
C ARG A 25 -8.09 24.90 -0.19
N ARG A 26 -7.73 23.70 -0.59
CA ARG A 26 -7.19 23.36 -1.92
C ARG A 26 -8.13 22.44 -2.68
N ARG A 27 -8.17 22.60 -4.00
CA ARG A 27 -8.83 21.66 -4.93
C ARG A 27 -7.79 20.67 -5.41
N ILE A 28 -7.84 19.47 -4.85
CA ILE A 28 -6.88 18.39 -5.08
C ILE A 28 -7.52 17.36 -5.99
N LEU A 29 -6.85 17.03 -7.12
CA LEU A 29 -7.26 15.92 -7.97
C LEU A 29 -6.28 14.76 -7.82
N MET A 30 -6.74 13.63 -7.29
CA MET A 30 -6.02 12.37 -7.30
C MET A 30 -6.44 11.55 -8.51
N VAL A 31 -5.48 11.15 -9.36
CA VAL A 31 -5.74 10.42 -10.61
C VAL A 31 -5.18 9.01 -10.50
N ALA A 32 -6.01 8.00 -10.68
CA ALA A 32 -5.61 6.60 -10.62
C ALA A 32 -6.32 5.75 -11.67
N ALA A 33 -5.70 4.64 -12.06
CA ALA A 33 -6.33 3.70 -12.99
C ALA A 33 -7.55 3.00 -12.39
N ARG A 34 -7.50 2.71 -11.07
CA ARG A 34 -8.59 2.06 -10.32
C ARG A 34 -8.77 2.74 -8.97
N TYR A 35 -9.96 2.61 -8.46
CA TYR A 35 -10.33 2.99 -7.10
C TYR A 35 -11.45 2.07 -6.61
N PHE A 36 -11.90 2.24 -5.38
CA PHE A 36 -12.96 1.43 -4.79
C PHE A 36 -14.17 1.27 -5.73
N PRO A 37 -14.75 0.05 -5.75
CA PRO A 37 -14.58 -1.08 -4.84
C PRO A 37 -13.39 -2.01 -5.12
N PHE A 38 -12.55 -1.73 -6.11
CA PHE A 38 -11.30 -2.47 -6.28
C PHE A 38 -10.36 -2.22 -5.10
N MET A 39 -9.72 -3.27 -4.60
CA MET A 39 -8.79 -3.18 -3.48
C MET A 39 -7.37 -3.56 -3.88
N GLY A 40 -6.43 -2.75 -3.46
CA GLY A 40 -5.00 -2.93 -3.61
C GLY A 40 -4.25 -1.83 -2.88
N GLY A 41 -2.92 -1.87 -2.91
CA GLY A 41 -2.10 -0.90 -2.18
C GLY A 41 -2.31 0.55 -2.63
N ILE A 42 -2.49 0.79 -3.94
CA ILE A 42 -2.73 2.13 -4.49
C ILE A 42 -4.10 2.65 -4.04
N GLU A 43 -5.14 1.83 -4.17
CA GLU A 43 -6.51 2.18 -3.80
C GLU A 43 -6.61 2.49 -2.31
N THR A 44 -5.94 1.69 -1.46
CA THR A 44 -5.84 1.95 -0.01
C THR A 44 -5.10 3.25 0.27
N HIS A 45 -3.95 3.49 -0.37
CA HIS A 45 -3.19 4.74 -0.22
C HIS A 45 -4.04 5.97 -0.56
N ILE A 46 -4.73 5.96 -1.71
CA ILE A 46 -5.60 7.06 -2.13
C ILE A 46 -6.71 7.29 -1.11
N HIS A 47 -7.32 6.20 -0.63
CA HIS A 47 -8.41 6.29 0.35
C HIS A 47 -7.94 6.88 1.68
N GLU A 48 -6.88 6.35 2.24
CA GLU A 48 -6.36 6.75 3.54
C GLU A 48 -5.84 8.20 3.52
N VAL A 49 -5.07 8.55 2.50
CA VAL A 49 -4.55 9.92 2.35
C VAL A 49 -5.66 10.91 1.98
N GLY A 50 -6.49 10.56 0.99
CA GLY A 50 -7.52 11.45 0.49
C GLY A 50 -8.62 11.77 1.51
N THR A 51 -9.05 10.76 2.31
CA THR A 51 -10.03 10.96 3.39
C THR A 51 -9.50 11.92 4.46
N ARG A 52 -8.21 11.83 4.82
CA ARG A 52 -7.58 12.73 5.78
C ARG A 52 -7.46 14.15 5.25
N LEU A 53 -7.10 14.30 3.98
CA LEU A 53 -7.06 15.61 3.33
C LEU A 53 -8.47 16.23 3.24
N ALA A 54 -9.49 15.44 2.94
CA ALA A 54 -10.88 15.92 2.96
C ALA A 54 -11.33 16.32 4.37
N ALA A 55 -10.96 15.56 5.41
CA ALA A 55 -11.22 15.90 6.80
C ALA A 55 -10.50 17.18 7.26
N GLN A 56 -9.35 17.52 6.64
CA GLN A 56 -8.63 18.79 6.83
C GLN A 56 -9.27 19.97 6.08
N GLY A 57 -10.40 19.76 5.39
CA GLY A 57 -11.16 20.81 4.71
C GLY A 57 -10.78 21.03 3.25
N HIS A 58 -9.90 20.22 2.67
CA HIS A 58 -9.60 20.29 1.25
C HIS A 58 -10.74 19.71 0.39
N ASP A 59 -10.85 20.20 -0.86
CA ASP A 59 -11.77 19.66 -1.87
C ASP A 59 -11.05 18.56 -2.67
N VAL A 60 -11.25 17.32 -2.25
CA VAL A 60 -10.56 16.16 -2.82
C VAL A 60 -11.45 15.45 -3.83
N THR A 61 -10.99 15.37 -5.07
CA THR A 61 -11.61 14.57 -6.13
C THR A 61 -10.70 13.41 -6.53
N VAL A 62 -11.24 12.20 -6.56
CA VAL A 62 -10.58 11.01 -7.10
C VAL A 62 -11.11 10.77 -8.51
N LEU A 63 -10.25 10.93 -9.51
CA LEU A 63 -10.54 10.63 -10.91
C LEU A 63 -10.01 9.25 -11.27
N THR A 64 -10.90 8.35 -11.61
CA THR A 64 -10.55 6.94 -11.88
C THR A 64 -11.27 6.42 -13.11
N THR A 65 -11.09 5.14 -13.43
CA THR A 65 -11.74 4.51 -14.58
C THR A 65 -12.77 3.47 -14.16
N ASP A 66 -13.77 3.30 -15.02
CA ASP A 66 -14.69 2.16 -14.98
C ASP A 66 -14.77 1.50 -16.39
N PRO A 67 -13.93 0.48 -16.64
CA PRO A 67 -13.94 -0.24 -17.92
C PRO A 67 -15.24 -1.00 -18.19
N GLY A 68 -15.90 -1.46 -17.14
CA GLY A 68 -17.13 -2.26 -17.22
C GLY A 68 -18.41 -1.42 -17.30
N GLY A 69 -18.36 -0.15 -16.91
CA GLY A 69 -19.55 0.69 -16.75
C GLY A 69 -20.48 0.18 -15.64
N ALA A 70 -19.92 -0.48 -14.62
CA ALA A 70 -20.68 -1.13 -13.56
C ALA A 70 -21.00 -0.21 -12.38
N TRP A 71 -20.30 0.93 -12.27
CA TRP A 71 -20.33 1.79 -11.09
C TRP A 71 -20.91 3.16 -11.43
N PRO A 72 -21.41 3.92 -10.44
CA PRO A 72 -21.84 5.30 -10.64
C PRO A 72 -20.73 6.14 -11.26
N ALA A 73 -21.08 6.97 -12.26
CA ALA A 73 -20.11 7.89 -12.88
C ALA A 73 -19.55 8.90 -11.88
N GLU A 74 -20.33 9.22 -10.85
CA GLU A 74 -19.94 10.12 -9.77
C GLU A 74 -20.63 9.70 -8.46
N GLU A 75 -19.87 9.73 -7.36
CA GLU A 75 -20.37 9.48 -6.01
C GLU A 75 -19.50 10.15 -4.95
N MET A 76 -20.01 10.25 -3.72
CA MET A 76 -19.23 10.68 -2.57
C MET A 76 -18.78 9.46 -1.76
N VAL A 77 -17.47 9.36 -1.49
CA VAL A 77 -16.88 8.30 -0.68
C VAL A 77 -16.01 8.94 0.40
N SER A 78 -16.37 8.76 1.66
CA SER A 78 -15.58 9.26 2.81
C SER A 78 -15.14 10.73 2.69
N GLY A 79 -16.07 11.62 2.24
CA GLY A 79 -15.81 13.05 2.08
C GLY A 79 -15.09 13.43 0.77
N MET A 80 -14.73 12.47 -0.07
CA MET A 80 -14.13 12.71 -1.38
C MET A 80 -15.16 12.52 -2.50
N ARG A 81 -15.06 13.36 -3.53
CA ARG A 81 -15.81 13.18 -4.78
C ARG A 81 -15.09 12.17 -5.67
N VAL A 82 -15.72 11.05 -5.98
CA VAL A 82 -15.16 10.03 -6.88
C VAL A 82 -15.81 10.18 -8.26
N VAL A 83 -15.03 10.36 -9.29
CA VAL A 83 -15.48 10.49 -10.67
C VAL A 83 -14.87 9.37 -11.51
N ARG A 84 -15.73 8.61 -12.19
CA ARG A 84 -15.32 7.48 -13.03
C ARG A 84 -15.52 7.80 -14.50
N VAL A 85 -14.48 7.55 -15.28
CA VAL A 85 -14.55 7.70 -16.74
C VAL A 85 -14.40 6.35 -17.43
N LYS A 86 -15.03 6.21 -18.58
CA LYS A 86 -14.96 4.99 -19.37
C LYS A 86 -13.53 4.71 -19.84
N ALA A 87 -13.10 3.46 -19.78
CA ALA A 87 -11.79 3.01 -20.25
C ALA A 87 -11.90 1.78 -21.16
N TRP A 88 -10.90 1.57 -22.00
CA TRP A 88 -10.79 0.46 -22.93
C TRP A 88 -9.42 -0.21 -22.85
N PRO A 89 -9.33 -1.51 -23.15
CA PRO A 89 -10.43 -2.47 -23.32
C PRO A 89 -11.04 -2.86 -21.97
N ALA A 90 -12.33 -3.21 -21.94
CA ALA A 90 -13.07 -3.51 -20.71
C ALA A 90 -12.53 -4.71 -19.91
N ARG A 91 -11.86 -5.66 -20.56
CA ARG A 91 -11.38 -6.92 -19.93
C ARG A 91 -9.88 -6.94 -19.68
N ARG A 92 -9.15 -5.84 -19.91
CA ARG A 92 -7.70 -5.75 -19.72
C ARG A 92 -7.33 -4.48 -18.98
N ASP A 93 -6.26 -4.52 -18.24
CA ASP A 93 -5.78 -3.46 -17.35
C ASP A 93 -4.86 -2.43 -18.04
N TYR A 94 -5.10 -2.12 -19.31
CA TYR A 94 -4.41 -1.03 -20.02
C TYR A 94 -4.99 0.35 -19.70
N TYR A 95 -6.31 0.43 -19.47
CA TYR A 95 -7.02 1.63 -19.04
C TYR A 95 -6.78 2.84 -19.94
N PHE A 96 -6.94 2.68 -21.25
CA PHE A 96 -6.98 3.83 -22.15
C PHE A 96 -8.30 4.61 -21.93
N ALA A 97 -8.21 5.80 -21.33
CA ALA A 97 -9.36 6.57 -20.85
C ALA A 97 -9.24 8.06 -21.24
N PRO A 98 -9.61 8.45 -22.47
CA PRO A 98 -9.54 9.87 -22.91
C PRO A 98 -10.32 10.84 -22.02
N GLY A 99 -11.33 10.36 -21.29
CA GLY A 99 -12.05 11.14 -20.29
C GLY A 99 -11.16 11.73 -19.20
N ILE A 100 -10.04 11.05 -18.85
CA ILE A 100 -9.02 11.57 -17.93
C ILE A 100 -8.44 12.88 -18.45
N TYR A 101 -7.97 12.89 -19.70
CA TYR A 101 -7.43 14.09 -20.35
C TYR A 101 -8.47 15.21 -20.40
N LYS A 102 -9.72 14.91 -20.85
CA LYS A 102 -10.79 15.89 -20.96
C LYS A 102 -11.12 16.53 -19.60
N MET A 103 -11.22 15.75 -18.55
CA MET A 103 -11.53 16.26 -17.21
C MET A 103 -10.43 17.15 -16.67
N LEU A 104 -9.16 16.77 -16.85
CA LEU A 104 -8.01 17.58 -16.47
C LEU A 104 -7.96 18.91 -17.24
N MET A 105 -8.27 18.89 -18.54
CA MET A 105 -8.28 20.11 -19.36
C MET A 105 -9.38 21.09 -18.98
N ASN A 106 -10.53 20.61 -18.50
CA ASN A 106 -11.70 21.45 -18.21
C ASN A 106 -11.83 21.81 -16.72
N GLY A 107 -11.15 21.08 -15.82
CA GLY A 107 -11.21 21.33 -14.38
C GLY A 107 -10.29 22.48 -13.93
N ALA A 108 -10.55 23.01 -12.77
CA ALA A 108 -9.66 23.96 -12.11
C ALA A 108 -9.10 23.34 -10.85
N TRP A 109 -7.83 22.95 -10.89
CA TRP A 109 -7.13 22.22 -9.85
C TRP A 109 -5.97 23.04 -9.32
N ASP A 110 -5.77 23.05 -8.01
CA ASP A 110 -4.61 23.69 -7.39
C ASP A 110 -3.39 22.74 -7.46
N VAL A 111 -3.64 21.43 -7.39
CA VAL A 111 -2.64 20.37 -7.58
C VAL A 111 -3.28 19.12 -8.18
N VAL A 112 -2.53 18.42 -9.00
CA VAL A 112 -2.90 17.08 -9.54
C VAL A 112 -1.89 16.06 -9.04
N HIS A 113 -2.37 15.02 -8.37
CA HIS A 113 -1.54 13.91 -7.89
C HIS A 113 -1.86 12.64 -8.68
N ILE A 114 -0.93 12.18 -9.49
CA ILE A 114 -1.05 10.98 -10.29
C ILE A 114 -0.54 9.79 -9.49
N GLN A 115 -1.36 8.73 -9.40
CA GLN A 115 -1.07 7.53 -8.61
C GLN A 115 -0.80 6.34 -9.53
N GLY A 116 0.47 5.93 -9.61
CA GLY A 116 0.94 4.88 -10.50
C GLY A 116 1.27 5.34 -11.91
N TYR A 117 2.10 4.57 -12.59
CA TYR A 117 2.61 4.89 -13.92
C TYR A 117 2.37 3.80 -14.97
N SER A 118 1.92 2.62 -14.56
CA SER A 118 1.97 1.38 -15.35
C SER A 118 0.84 1.22 -16.38
N THR A 119 -0.11 2.16 -16.43
CA THR A 119 -1.28 2.14 -17.32
C THR A 119 -1.31 3.37 -18.23
N PHE A 120 -2.21 3.39 -19.22
CA PHE A 120 -2.39 4.57 -20.08
C PHE A 120 -3.03 5.78 -19.38
N VAL A 121 -3.49 5.64 -18.14
CA VAL A 121 -3.98 6.77 -17.34
C VAL A 121 -2.88 7.77 -17.06
N ALA A 122 -1.68 7.31 -16.66
CA ALA A 122 -0.57 8.19 -16.33
C ALA A 122 -0.12 9.07 -17.51
N PRO A 123 0.20 8.55 -18.71
CA PRO A 123 0.59 9.41 -19.83
C PRO A 123 -0.49 10.40 -20.23
N LEU A 124 -1.78 10.02 -20.19
CA LEU A 124 -2.89 10.94 -20.49
C LEU A 124 -2.97 12.08 -19.47
N ALA A 125 -2.80 11.76 -18.18
CA ALA A 125 -2.79 12.76 -17.11
C ALA A 125 -1.57 13.66 -17.19
N LEU A 126 -0.37 13.11 -17.41
CA LEU A 126 0.88 13.87 -17.55
C LEU A 126 0.84 14.84 -18.73
N MET A 127 0.32 14.41 -19.88
CA MET A 127 0.15 15.30 -21.04
C MET A 127 -0.84 16.44 -20.76
N ALA A 128 -1.94 16.16 -20.05
CA ALA A 128 -2.93 17.19 -19.73
C ALA A 128 -2.38 18.20 -18.72
N THR A 129 -1.68 17.75 -17.66
CA THR A 129 -1.13 18.63 -16.65
C THR A 129 0.01 19.49 -17.20
N ALA A 130 0.91 18.92 -18.01
CA ALA A 130 1.97 19.66 -18.69
C ALA A 130 1.38 20.77 -19.60
N ARG A 131 0.33 20.45 -20.37
CA ARG A 131 -0.32 21.46 -21.23
C ARG A 131 -1.00 22.58 -20.45
N ARG A 132 -1.53 22.27 -19.27
CA ARG A 132 -2.23 23.23 -18.40
C ARG A 132 -1.30 24.00 -17.47
N GLY A 133 -0.07 23.57 -17.28
CA GLY A 133 0.86 24.14 -16.30
C GLY A 133 0.37 23.99 -14.85
N VAL A 134 -0.41 22.93 -14.55
CA VAL A 134 -0.90 22.68 -13.19
C VAL A 134 0.21 21.99 -12.37
N PRO A 135 0.48 22.42 -11.13
CA PRO A 135 1.40 21.72 -10.23
C PRO A 135 1.05 20.23 -10.14
N THR A 136 2.02 19.38 -10.44
CA THR A 136 1.79 17.94 -10.59
C THR A 136 2.71 17.15 -9.68
N VAL A 137 2.13 16.21 -8.93
CA VAL A 137 2.83 15.21 -8.12
C VAL A 137 2.62 13.84 -8.76
N LEU A 138 3.63 13.00 -8.80
CA LEU A 138 3.52 11.60 -9.23
C LEU A 138 4.07 10.69 -8.14
N THR A 139 3.24 9.78 -7.63
CA THR A 139 3.68 8.63 -6.82
C THR A 139 3.70 7.39 -7.68
N PHE A 140 4.82 6.67 -7.71
CA PHE A 140 5.01 5.55 -8.63
C PHE A 140 4.22 4.30 -8.26
N HIS A 141 4.18 3.92 -6.98
CA HIS A 141 3.51 2.70 -6.50
C HIS A 141 3.86 1.46 -7.33
N SER A 142 5.15 1.24 -7.52
CA SER A 142 5.60 0.13 -8.36
C SER A 142 5.28 -1.21 -7.72
N GLY A 143 4.91 -2.16 -8.56
CA GLY A 143 4.64 -3.55 -8.17
C GLY A 143 5.15 -4.52 -9.21
N GLY A 144 5.20 -5.80 -8.85
CA GLY A 144 5.46 -6.88 -9.79
C GLY A 144 4.32 -7.06 -10.81
N HIS A 145 4.56 -7.88 -11.81
CA HIS A 145 3.53 -8.30 -12.76
C HIS A 145 3.75 -9.75 -13.17
N SER A 146 2.69 -10.55 -13.21
CA SER A 146 2.76 -11.97 -13.56
C SER A 146 3.06 -12.24 -15.04
N SER A 147 2.93 -11.24 -15.92
CA SER A 147 3.22 -11.36 -17.35
C SER A 147 4.70 -11.10 -17.64
N ARG A 148 5.41 -12.13 -18.12
CA ARG A 148 6.82 -12.02 -18.58
C ARG A 148 7.00 -10.99 -19.69
N LEU A 149 6.03 -10.86 -20.59
CA LEU A 149 6.06 -9.87 -21.67
C LEU A 149 6.04 -8.44 -21.08
N ARG A 150 5.16 -8.16 -20.12
CA ARG A 150 5.11 -6.85 -19.49
C ARG A 150 6.37 -6.55 -18.70
N GLN A 151 6.98 -7.54 -18.06
CA GLN A 151 8.28 -7.35 -17.41
C GLN A 151 9.36 -7.01 -18.44
N ALA A 152 9.41 -7.69 -19.57
CA ALA A 152 10.39 -7.45 -20.63
C ALA A 152 10.27 -6.05 -21.27
N ILE A 153 9.03 -5.55 -21.47
CA ILE A 153 8.79 -4.22 -22.06
C ILE A 153 8.81 -3.07 -21.06
N ARG A 154 8.94 -3.35 -19.75
CA ARG A 154 8.91 -2.33 -18.70
C ARG A 154 9.97 -1.24 -18.88
N GLY A 155 11.19 -1.61 -19.26
CA GLY A 155 12.26 -0.66 -19.54
C GLY A 155 11.91 0.28 -20.71
N VAL A 156 11.31 -0.26 -21.76
CA VAL A 156 10.84 0.56 -22.90
C VAL A 156 9.72 1.50 -22.46
N GLN A 157 8.76 1.01 -21.69
CA GLN A 157 7.68 1.84 -21.15
C GLN A 157 8.23 2.99 -20.29
N GLN A 158 9.19 2.71 -19.42
CA GLN A 158 9.84 3.71 -18.57
C GLN A 158 10.60 4.75 -19.40
N ALA A 159 11.37 4.33 -20.40
CA ALA A 159 12.08 5.22 -21.31
C ALA A 159 11.12 6.14 -22.10
N MET A 160 9.97 5.60 -22.55
CA MET A 160 8.95 6.39 -23.24
C MET A 160 8.25 7.39 -22.33
N LEU A 161 8.09 7.07 -21.05
CA LEU A 161 7.46 7.96 -20.06
C LEU A 161 8.43 9.00 -19.49
N ALA A 162 9.73 8.74 -19.46
CA ALA A 162 10.72 9.60 -18.86
C ALA A 162 10.62 11.08 -19.29
N PRO A 163 10.41 11.44 -20.57
CA PRO A 163 10.23 12.84 -20.99
C PRO A 163 8.98 13.50 -20.39
N LEU A 164 7.90 12.75 -20.18
CA LEU A 164 6.70 13.29 -19.54
C LEU A 164 6.90 13.42 -18.02
N VAL A 165 7.54 12.43 -17.40
CA VAL A 165 7.84 12.41 -15.96
C VAL A 165 8.86 13.50 -15.60
N SER A 166 9.78 13.87 -16.50
CA SER A 166 10.73 14.96 -16.26
C SER A 166 10.06 16.32 -16.04
N ASN A 167 8.83 16.52 -16.54
CA ASN A 167 8.05 17.75 -16.36
C ASN A 167 7.15 17.74 -15.11
N VAL A 168 7.11 16.63 -14.36
CA VAL A 168 6.37 16.56 -13.09
C VAL A 168 7.02 17.48 -12.06
N THR A 169 6.25 18.23 -11.31
CA THR A 169 6.78 19.20 -10.33
C THR A 169 7.48 18.46 -9.19
N GLN A 170 6.87 17.39 -8.65
CA GLN A 170 7.47 16.60 -7.58
C GLN A 170 7.21 15.09 -7.79
N LEU A 171 8.27 14.29 -7.63
CA LEU A 171 8.20 12.84 -7.66
C LEU A 171 8.17 12.29 -6.23
N VAL A 172 7.26 11.39 -5.96
CA VAL A 172 7.13 10.70 -4.68
C VAL A 172 7.36 9.21 -4.89
N ALA A 173 8.16 8.62 -4.02
CA ALA A 173 8.36 7.18 -3.93
C ALA A 173 7.90 6.67 -2.56
N VAL A 174 7.38 5.46 -2.49
CA VAL A 174 6.91 4.87 -1.23
C VAL A 174 8.02 4.15 -0.45
N SER A 175 9.23 4.07 -1.01
CA SER A 175 10.44 3.51 -0.37
C SER A 175 11.71 4.10 -0.99
N ALA A 176 12.83 4.02 -0.29
CA ALA A 176 14.12 4.42 -0.83
C ALA A 176 14.49 3.56 -2.04
N PHE A 177 14.23 2.25 -1.98
CA PHE A 177 14.37 1.34 -3.11
C PHE A 177 13.63 1.84 -4.37
N GLU A 178 12.37 2.26 -4.23
CA GLU A 178 11.57 2.73 -5.36
C GLU A 178 12.15 4.02 -5.97
N ALA A 179 12.58 4.97 -5.12
CA ALA A 179 13.20 6.21 -5.56
C ALA A 179 14.51 5.95 -6.31
N ASP A 180 15.36 5.05 -5.82
CA ASP A 180 16.61 4.68 -6.46
C ASP A 180 16.37 3.95 -7.79
N HIS A 181 15.40 3.02 -7.81
CA HIS A 181 15.02 2.29 -9.01
C HIS A 181 14.60 3.24 -10.14
N PHE A 182 13.69 4.19 -9.88
CA PHE A 182 13.20 5.12 -10.92
C PHE A 182 14.19 6.23 -11.25
N SER A 183 15.01 6.65 -10.31
CA SER A 183 16.13 7.54 -10.58
C SER A 183 17.05 6.94 -11.66
N HIS A 184 17.44 5.69 -11.52
CA HIS A 184 18.28 4.99 -12.49
C HIS A 184 17.55 4.66 -13.79
N SER A 185 16.37 4.05 -13.72
CA SER A 185 15.68 3.53 -14.90
C SER A 185 15.10 4.60 -15.82
N MET A 186 14.83 5.80 -15.30
CA MET A 186 14.35 6.95 -16.07
C MET A 186 15.40 8.05 -16.23
N ALA A 187 16.64 7.85 -15.77
CA ALA A 187 17.74 8.82 -15.79
C ALA A 187 17.35 10.17 -15.16
N LEU A 188 16.65 10.13 -14.02
CA LEU A 188 16.22 11.31 -13.27
C LEU A 188 17.10 11.51 -12.04
N PRO A 189 17.45 12.76 -11.66
CA PRO A 189 18.21 13.00 -10.43
C PRO A 189 17.48 12.44 -9.20
N ARG A 190 18.23 11.74 -8.31
CA ARG A 190 17.68 11.17 -7.07
C ARG A 190 17.07 12.24 -6.15
N SER A 191 17.63 13.46 -6.18
CA SER A 191 17.14 14.61 -5.42
C SER A 191 15.72 15.04 -5.77
N ARG A 192 15.18 14.66 -6.93
CA ARG A 192 13.80 14.94 -7.32
C ARG A 192 12.77 14.05 -6.62
N PHE A 193 13.23 13.03 -5.91
CA PHE A 193 12.35 12.07 -5.23
C PHE A 193 12.26 12.37 -3.75
N VAL A 194 11.07 12.60 -3.26
CA VAL A 194 10.74 12.56 -1.83
C VAL A 194 10.23 11.15 -1.51
N VAL A 195 10.71 10.57 -0.41
CA VAL A 195 10.24 9.27 0.05
C VAL A 195 9.16 9.48 1.11
N ILE A 196 7.95 9.00 0.82
CA ILE A 196 6.81 9.01 1.74
C ILE A 196 6.27 7.59 1.83
N PRO A 197 6.61 6.82 2.87
CA PRO A 197 6.16 5.45 3.02
C PRO A 197 4.64 5.36 3.24
N ASN A 198 4.05 4.24 2.84
CA ASN A 198 2.65 3.95 3.17
C ASN A 198 2.49 3.83 4.69
N GLY A 199 1.41 4.35 5.21
CA GLY A 199 1.07 4.22 6.61
C GLY A 199 0.65 2.80 6.98
N ALA A 200 0.73 2.51 8.28
CA ALA A 200 0.22 1.29 8.90
C ALA A 200 -0.89 1.67 9.89
N SER A 201 -2.10 1.19 9.65
CA SER A 201 -3.14 1.24 10.68
C SER A 201 -4.14 0.12 10.48
N MET A 202 -4.54 -0.49 11.59
CA MET A 202 -5.60 -1.49 11.61
C MET A 202 -6.57 -1.18 12.74
N PRO A 203 -7.86 -1.54 12.58
CA PRO A 203 -8.82 -1.45 13.68
C PRO A 203 -8.30 -2.22 14.91
N ARG A 204 -8.56 -1.66 16.09
CA ARG A 204 -8.25 -2.36 17.35
C ARG A 204 -9.02 -3.67 17.44
N VAL A 205 -8.33 -4.72 17.81
CA VAL A 205 -8.91 -6.02 18.09
C VAL A 205 -9.08 -6.14 19.62
N PRO A 206 -10.22 -6.66 20.14
CA PRO A 206 -10.39 -6.87 21.57
C PRO A 206 -9.29 -7.76 22.15
N GLU A 207 -8.82 -7.48 23.37
CA GLU A 207 -7.73 -8.20 24.06
C GLU A 207 -7.93 -9.73 24.18
N ALA A 208 -9.19 -10.21 24.14
CA ALA A 208 -9.50 -11.63 24.14
C ALA A 208 -8.92 -12.39 22.92
N ASP A 209 -8.75 -11.69 21.80
CA ASP A 209 -8.17 -12.25 20.58
C ASP A 209 -6.64 -12.08 20.52
N GLU A 210 -6.03 -11.25 21.39
CA GLU A 210 -4.56 -11.04 21.45
C GLU A 210 -3.81 -12.25 22.00
N LYS A 211 -4.45 -13.10 22.82
CA LYS A 211 -3.82 -14.33 23.39
C LYS A 211 -3.57 -15.44 22.37
N GLN A 212 -3.94 -15.26 21.11
CA GLN A 212 -3.72 -16.23 20.05
C GLN A 212 -2.31 -16.17 19.40
N GLY A 213 -1.37 -15.42 19.95
CA GLY A 213 0.02 -15.35 19.46
C GLY A 213 0.83 -16.65 19.54
N GLU A 214 0.29 -17.69 20.22
CA GLU A 214 0.81 -19.07 20.20
C GLU A 214 0.29 -19.90 19.04
N SER A 215 -0.48 -19.31 18.16
CA SER A 215 -1.14 -19.99 17.05
C SER A 215 -0.11 -20.39 15.98
N GLN A 216 -0.19 -21.65 15.52
CA GLN A 216 0.57 -22.13 14.37
C GLN A 216 -0.13 -21.77 13.04
N LEU A 217 -0.89 -20.66 13.03
CA LEU A 217 -1.56 -20.15 11.84
C LEU A 217 -0.61 -19.27 11.03
N VAL A 218 -0.31 -19.71 9.81
CA VAL A 218 0.41 -18.92 8.79
C VAL A 218 -0.60 -18.22 7.90
N ILE A 219 -0.42 -16.94 7.65
CA ILE A 219 -1.26 -16.18 6.70
C ILE A 219 -0.39 -15.68 5.55
N SER A 220 -0.78 -16.02 4.32
CA SER A 220 -0.19 -15.44 3.11
C SER A 220 -1.23 -14.50 2.49
N ILE A 221 -0.96 -13.19 2.46
CA ILE A 221 -1.93 -12.16 2.09
C ILE A 221 -1.49 -11.33 0.89
N GLY A 222 -2.40 -11.06 -0.03
CA GLY A 222 -2.20 -10.21 -1.20
C GLY A 222 -3.03 -10.64 -2.39
N ARG A 223 -2.96 -9.89 -3.50
CA ARG A 223 -3.62 -10.31 -4.75
C ARG A 223 -3.11 -11.67 -5.19
N LEU A 224 -4.02 -12.54 -5.62
CA LEU A 224 -3.64 -13.87 -6.11
C LEU A 224 -3.05 -13.77 -7.52
N GLU A 225 -1.83 -13.28 -7.57
CA GLU A 225 -0.96 -13.14 -8.75
C GLU A 225 0.28 -14.03 -8.56
N ARG A 226 0.84 -14.55 -9.66
CA ARG A 226 2.00 -15.44 -9.59
C ARG A 226 3.19 -14.78 -8.85
N TYR A 227 3.51 -13.53 -9.17
CA TYR A 227 4.65 -12.81 -8.59
C TYR A 227 4.51 -12.54 -7.07
N LYS A 228 3.31 -12.71 -6.49
CA LYS A 228 3.07 -12.57 -5.03
C LYS A 228 3.58 -13.77 -4.21
N GLY A 229 3.99 -14.86 -4.86
CA GLY A 229 4.70 -15.96 -4.23
C GLY A 229 3.86 -16.88 -3.33
N HIS A 230 2.52 -16.77 -3.31
CA HIS A 230 1.65 -17.66 -2.52
C HIS A 230 1.92 -19.14 -2.81
N HIS A 231 2.27 -19.49 -4.04
CA HIS A 231 2.61 -20.86 -4.43
C HIS A 231 3.89 -21.38 -3.77
N ASN A 232 4.86 -20.50 -3.44
CA ASN A 232 6.08 -20.90 -2.74
C ASN A 232 5.76 -21.24 -1.28
N VAL A 233 4.87 -20.48 -0.63
CA VAL A 233 4.39 -20.79 0.72
C VAL A 233 3.66 -22.14 0.74
N ILE A 234 2.76 -22.39 -0.24
CA ILE A 234 2.04 -23.67 -0.35
C ILE A 234 3.00 -24.83 -0.59
N LYS A 235 4.01 -24.67 -1.45
CA LYS A 235 5.00 -25.74 -1.73
C LYS A 235 5.89 -26.06 -0.52
N ALA A 236 6.22 -25.07 0.30
CA ALA A 236 7.01 -25.26 1.52
C ALA A 236 6.18 -25.88 2.65
N PHE A 237 4.83 -25.87 2.54
CA PHE A 237 3.95 -26.25 3.64
C PHE A 237 4.05 -27.74 4.04
N PRO A 238 4.26 -28.74 3.14
CA PRO A 238 4.53 -30.12 3.53
C PRO A 238 5.78 -30.25 4.42
N ALA A 239 6.84 -29.49 4.12
CA ALA A 239 8.04 -29.46 4.95
C ALA A 239 7.78 -28.83 6.32
N LEU A 240 6.97 -27.77 6.39
CA LEU A 240 6.54 -27.17 7.64
C LEU A 240 5.72 -28.13 8.48
N LEU A 241 4.78 -28.89 7.89
CA LEU A 241 3.96 -29.88 8.62
C LEU A 241 4.76 -31.01 9.23
N ARG A 242 5.93 -31.38 8.66
CA ARG A 242 6.83 -32.35 9.30
C ARG A 242 7.44 -31.83 10.61
N ARG A 243 7.61 -30.51 10.73
CA ARG A 243 8.13 -29.82 11.92
C ARG A 243 7.03 -29.44 12.90
N LEU A 244 5.91 -28.96 12.38
CA LEU A 244 4.75 -28.43 13.10
C LEU A 244 3.46 -29.06 12.56
N PRO A 245 3.06 -30.27 12.99
CA PRO A 245 1.93 -31.01 12.42
C PRO A 245 0.56 -30.30 12.55
N ASN A 246 0.46 -29.37 13.50
CA ASN A 246 -0.76 -28.60 13.75
C ASN A 246 -0.81 -27.28 12.96
N ALA A 247 0.21 -26.98 12.16
CA ALA A 247 0.23 -25.75 11.36
C ALA A 247 -0.95 -25.67 10.39
N ARG A 248 -1.44 -24.45 10.17
CA ARG A 248 -2.50 -24.14 9.22
C ARG A 248 -2.08 -22.97 8.35
N LEU A 249 -2.50 -22.97 7.09
CA LEU A 249 -2.24 -21.89 6.16
C LEU A 249 -3.56 -21.27 5.68
N ARG A 250 -3.65 -19.96 5.76
CA ARG A 250 -4.68 -19.17 5.08
C ARG A 250 -4.06 -18.30 4.00
N VAL A 251 -4.47 -18.50 2.75
CA VAL A 251 -4.12 -17.61 1.64
C VAL A 251 -5.29 -16.64 1.47
N LEU A 252 -5.03 -15.35 1.74
CA LEU A 252 -6.03 -14.30 1.73
C LEU A 252 -5.86 -13.40 0.53
N GLY A 253 -6.86 -13.36 -0.35
CA GLY A 253 -6.91 -12.48 -1.50
C GLY A 253 -7.74 -13.02 -2.65
N GLU A 254 -7.81 -12.24 -3.73
CA GLU A 254 -8.46 -12.57 -4.99
C GLU A 254 -7.51 -12.32 -6.15
N GLY A 255 -7.69 -13.04 -7.25
CA GLY A 255 -6.90 -12.80 -8.45
C GLY A 255 -6.87 -13.96 -9.43
N PRO A 256 -6.28 -13.73 -10.62
CA PRO A 256 -6.32 -14.70 -11.73
C PRO A 256 -5.53 -15.99 -11.46
N TYR A 257 -4.68 -16.02 -10.43
CA TYR A 257 -3.86 -17.17 -10.08
C TYR A 257 -4.55 -18.15 -9.11
N GLU A 258 -5.75 -17.85 -8.62
CA GLU A 258 -6.48 -18.65 -7.63
C GLU A 258 -6.67 -20.11 -8.06
N ARG A 259 -7.11 -20.32 -9.31
CA ARG A 259 -7.33 -21.67 -9.84
C ARG A 259 -6.07 -22.55 -9.76
N GLN A 260 -4.91 -21.98 -10.08
CA GLN A 260 -3.63 -22.66 -10.03
C GLN A 260 -3.19 -22.95 -8.59
N LEU A 261 -3.45 -22.03 -7.65
CA LEU A 261 -3.17 -22.25 -6.23
C LEU A 261 -4.03 -23.38 -5.66
N ARG A 262 -5.34 -23.42 -5.97
CA ARG A 262 -6.23 -24.51 -5.54
C ARG A 262 -5.79 -25.86 -6.13
N ALA A 263 -5.41 -25.90 -7.39
CA ALA A 263 -4.87 -27.12 -8.01
C ALA A 263 -3.55 -27.57 -7.36
N LEU A 264 -2.72 -26.64 -6.91
CA LEU A 264 -1.48 -26.94 -6.19
C LEU A 264 -1.77 -27.52 -4.80
N VAL A 265 -2.73 -26.97 -4.06
CA VAL A 265 -3.18 -27.50 -2.76
C VAL A 265 -3.67 -28.93 -2.91
N GLN A 266 -4.52 -29.21 -3.90
CA GLN A 266 -5.02 -30.57 -4.20
C GLN A 266 -3.89 -31.52 -4.58
N LYS A 267 -2.96 -31.10 -5.45
CA LYS A 267 -1.81 -31.91 -5.89
C LYS A 267 -0.91 -32.33 -4.72
N LEU A 268 -0.80 -31.50 -3.69
CA LEU A 268 0.03 -31.73 -2.52
C LEU A 268 -0.76 -32.33 -1.34
N GLU A 269 -2.05 -32.68 -1.54
CA GLU A 269 -2.94 -33.23 -0.52
C GLU A 269 -3.04 -32.36 0.74
N LEU A 270 -3.07 -31.02 0.54
CA LEU A 270 -3.05 -30.04 1.62
C LEU A 270 -4.43 -29.47 1.98
N GLU A 271 -5.53 -29.97 1.42
CA GLU A 271 -6.89 -29.47 1.69
C GLU A 271 -7.26 -29.43 3.18
N PRO A 272 -6.81 -30.35 4.04
CA PRO A 272 -7.10 -30.27 5.48
C PRO A 272 -6.35 -29.13 6.19
N TYR A 273 -5.29 -28.59 5.60
CA TYR A 273 -4.37 -27.66 6.24
C TYR A 273 -4.40 -26.25 5.62
N VAL A 274 -4.82 -26.13 4.36
CA VAL A 274 -4.72 -24.89 3.57
C VAL A 274 -6.09 -24.41 3.15
N THR A 275 -6.40 -23.15 3.44
CA THR A 275 -7.62 -22.50 2.94
C THR A 275 -7.24 -21.31 2.05
N ILE A 276 -8.00 -21.11 0.95
CA ILE A 276 -7.84 -19.97 0.04
C ILE A 276 -9.15 -19.22 -0.03
N GLY A 277 -9.14 -17.93 0.22
CA GLY A 277 -10.34 -17.08 0.16
C GLY A 277 -10.04 -15.62 0.33
N ALA A 278 -11.07 -14.77 0.24
CA ALA A 278 -10.97 -13.34 0.41
C ALA A 278 -11.77 -12.85 1.62
N ILE A 279 -11.37 -11.68 2.12
CA ILE A 279 -12.18 -10.90 3.05
C ILE A 279 -12.63 -9.66 2.26
N PRO A 280 -13.95 -9.38 2.21
CA PRO A 280 -14.46 -8.24 1.49
C PRO A 280 -13.80 -6.91 1.94
N PRO A 281 -13.59 -5.96 1.03
CA PRO A 281 -12.89 -4.70 1.30
C PRO A 281 -13.45 -3.89 2.47
N GLY A 282 -14.77 -3.89 2.65
CA GLY A 282 -15.45 -3.18 3.74
C GLY A 282 -15.30 -3.82 5.13
N GLU A 283 -14.77 -5.05 5.22
CA GLU A 283 -14.68 -5.82 6.47
C GLU A 283 -13.30 -5.67 7.14
N ARG A 284 -12.80 -4.43 7.29
CA ARG A 284 -11.49 -4.14 7.89
C ARG A 284 -11.30 -4.73 9.30
N SER A 285 -12.35 -4.69 10.13
CA SER A 285 -12.31 -5.28 11.48
C SER A 285 -12.16 -6.80 11.43
N ARG A 286 -12.81 -7.47 10.47
CA ARG A 286 -12.65 -8.92 10.27
C ARG A 286 -11.24 -9.26 9.79
N LEU A 287 -10.66 -8.45 8.88
CA LEU A 287 -9.27 -8.62 8.46
C LEU A 287 -8.32 -8.46 9.65
N ALA A 288 -8.54 -7.43 10.49
CA ALA A 288 -7.75 -7.22 11.69
C ALA A 288 -7.82 -8.42 12.65
N GLY A 289 -9.03 -8.95 12.93
CA GLY A 289 -9.21 -10.14 13.77
C GLY A 289 -8.50 -11.38 13.21
N VAL A 290 -8.59 -11.60 11.89
CA VAL A 290 -7.90 -12.74 11.25
C VAL A 290 -6.39 -12.58 11.30
N LEU A 291 -5.85 -11.39 11.02
CA LEU A 291 -4.41 -11.12 11.09
C LEU A 291 -3.88 -11.18 12.52
N SER A 292 -4.64 -10.67 13.52
CA SER A 292 -4.25 -10.74 14.94
C SER A 292 -4.12 -12.18 15.44
N GLY A 293 -4.91 -13.11 14.89
CA GLY A 293 -4.83 -14.54 15.19
C GLY A 293 -3.66 -15.27 14.50
N ALA A 294 -2.88 -14.60 13.65
CA ALA A 294 -1.77 -15.22 12.96
C ALA A 294 -0.56 -15.40 13.89
N GLY A 295 0.06 -16.57 13.86
CA GLY A 295 1.40 -16.77 14.40
C GLY A 295 2.48 -16.18 13.48
N LEU A 296 2.20 -16.15 12.17
CA LEU A 296 3.14 -15.64 11.17
C LEU A 296 2.40 -15.12 9.93
N VAL A 297 2.80 -13.96 9.42
CA VAL A 297 2.36 -13.46 8.11
C VAL A 297 3.50 -13.60 7.10
N VAL A 298 3.21 -14.16 5.92
CA VAL A 298 4.23 -14.47 4.91
C VAL A 298 3.91 -13.79 3.58
N LEU A 299 4.88 -13.06 3.03
CA LEU A 299 4.80 -12.41 1.73
C LEU A 299 6.05 -12.70 0.90
N LEU A 300 6.05 -13.78 0.10
CA LEU A 300 7.18 -14.19 -0.75
C LEU A 300 7.09 -13.62 -2.17
N SER A 301 6.78 -12.32 -2.27
CA SER A 301 6.67 -11.63 -3.55
C SER A 301 8.02 -11.49 -4.26
N GLU A 302 8.03 -11.59 -5.59
CA GLU A 302 9.19 -11.31 -6.42
C GLU A 302 9.57 -9.82 -6.43
N TYR A 303 8.60 -8.94 -6.20
CA TYR A 303 8.79 -7.50 -6.22
C TYR A 303 7.68 -6.76 -5.45
N GLU A 304 8.06 -5.86 -4.55
CA GLU A 304 7.19 -4.91 -3.85
C GLU A 304 7.94 -3.58 -3.63
N ALA A 305 7.24 -2.46 -3.69
CA ALA A 305 7.83 -1.18 -3.31
C ALA A 305 7.71 -0.95 -1.78
N HIS A 306 6.48 -0.92 -1.27
CA HIS A 306 6.17 -0.79 0.15
C HIS A 306 4.79 -1.42 0.41
N PRO A 307 4.72 -2.72 0.69
CA PRO A 307 3.46 -3.46 0.71
C PRO A 307 2.61 -3.13 1.93
N VAL A 308 1.42 -2.59 1.70
CA VAL A 308 0.45 -2.25 2.76
C VAL A 308 0.13 -3.46 3.64
N ALA A 309 0.01 -4.66 3.07
CA ALA A 309 -0.30 -5.87 3.83
C ALA A 309 0.77 -6.24 4.87
N VAL A 310 2.06 -5.99 4.58
CA VAL A 310 3.14 -6.16 5.56
C VAL A 310 3.00 -5.12 6.67
N MET A 311 2.75 -3.87 6.31
CA MET A 311 2.57 -2.79 7.28
C MET A 311 1.36 -3.04 8.19
N GLU A 312 0.28 -3.58 7.65
CA GLU A 312 -0.92 -3.98 8.41
C GLU A 312 -0.62 -5.11 9.42
N ALA A 313 0.16 -6.12 9.02
CA ALA A 313 0.58 -7.19 9.92
C ALA A 313 1.48 -6.67 11.05
N LEU A 314 2.44 -5.80 10.73
CA LEU A 314 3.33 -5.16 11.70
C LEU A 314 2.58 -4.25 12.68
N ALA A 315 1.57 -3.51 12.20
CA ALA A 315 0.70 -2.68 13.05
C ALA A 315 -0.08 -3.52 14.08
N LEU A 316 -0.37 -4.77 13.76
CA LEU A 316 -0.98 -5.76 14.66
C LEU A 316 0.07 -6.58 15.45
N ARG A 317 1.34 -6.16 15.40
CA ARG A 317 2.47 -6.83 16.10
C ARG A 317 2.62 -8.31 15.72
N ARG A 318 2.33 -8.66 14.45
CA ARG A 318 2.53 -10.02 13.97
C ARG A 318 3.91 -10.17 13.35
N PRO A 319 4.62 -11.28 13.61
CA PRO A 319 5.85 -11.63 12.91
C PRO A 319 5.60 -11.70 11.41
N VAL A 320 6.56 -11.22 10.62
CA VAL A 320 6.45 -11.20 9.16
C VAL A 320 7.67 -11.80 8.52
N LEU A 321 7.47 -12.74 7.58
CA LEU A 321 8.50 -13.33 6.73
C LEU A 321 8.31 -12.87 5.28
N VAL A 322 9.37 -12.36 4.67
CA VAL A 322 9.33 -11.81 3.31
C VAL A 322 10.43 -12.39 2.42
N SER A 323 10.35 -12.19 1.11
CA SER A 323 11.48 -12.43 0.20
C SER A 323 12.51 -11.31 0.34
N ASP A 324 13.81 -11.65 0.28
CA ASP A 324 14.91 -10.68 0.26
C ASP A 324 15.04 -10.02 -1.12
N THR A 325 14.12 -9.10 -1.43
CA THR A 325 14.08 -8.38 -2.71
C THR A 325 13.42 -7.01 -2.56
N SER A 326 13.75 -6.09 -3.45
CA SER A 326 13.08 -4.78 -3.62
C SER A 326 12.84 -4.04 -2.29
N GLY A 327 11.69 -3.39 -2.10
CA GLY A 327 11.32 -2.72 -0.85
C GLY A 327 11.11 -3.67 0.34
N LEU A 328 10.91 -4.98 0.11
CA LEU A 328 10.87 -5.98 1.18
C LEU A 328 12.22 -6.10 1.89
N ARG A 329 13.32 -6.09 1.13
CA ARG A 329 14.68 -6.04 1.69
C ARG A 329 14.89 -4.80 2.56
N GLU A 330 14.38 -3.66 2.15
CA GLU A 330 14.46 -2.42 2.93
C GLU A 330 13.80 -2.58 4.30
N LEU A 331 12.59 -3.17 4.36
CA LEU A 331 11.89 -3.46 5.62
C LEU A 331 12.66 -4.46 6.50
N ALA A 332 13.25 -5.49 5.90
CA ALA A 332 14.08 -6.46 6.64
C ALA A 332 15.37 -5.82 7.19
N GLN A 333 16.04 -4.96 6.42
CA GLN A 333 17.22 -4.22 6.87
C GLN A 333 16.92 -3.24 8.01
N GLN A 334 15.68 -2.71 8.06
CA GLN A 334 15.19 -1.90 9.18
C GLN A 334 14.83 -2.74 10.43
N GLY A 335 14.95 -4.07 10.35
CA GLY A 335 14.61 -4.98 11.43
C GLY A 335 13.12 -5.15 11.70
N LEU A 336 12.27 -4.76 10.75
CA LEU A 336 10.80 -4.86 10.87
C LEU A 336 10.27 -6.26 10.57
N CYS A 337 10.97 -7.03 9.76
CA CYS A 337 10.59 -8.39 9.37
C CYS A 337 11.82 -9.24 9.08
N ARG A 338 11.65 -10.55 9.05
CA ARG A 338 12.66 -11.48 8.58
C ARG A 338 12.57 -11.66 7.06
N SER A 339 13.70 -11.86 6.38
CA SER A 339 13.73 -12.20 4.97
C SER A 339 14.37 -13.55 4.69
N VAL A 340 13.95 -14.19 3.59
CA VAL A 340 14.58 -15.37 3.00
C VAL A 340 15.03 -15.04 1.58
N PRO A 341 16.09 -15.67 1.05
CA PRO A 341 16.51 -15.46 -0.33
C PRO A 341 15.36 -15.64 -1.32
N LEU A 342 15.33 -14.82 -2.38
CA LEU A 342 14.28 -14.91 -3.40
C LEU A 342 14.22 -16.30 -4.07
N GLN A 343 15.34 -17.00 -4.13
CA GLN A 343 15.50 -18.35 -4.68
C GLN A 343 15.49 -19.44 -3.61
N ALA A 344 15.12 -19.13 -2.36
CA ALA A 344 15.03 -20.11 -1.28
C ALA A 344 14.15 -21.30 -1.71
N ASP A 345 14.60 -22.51 -1.39
CA ASP A 345 13.86 -23.73 -1.66
C ASP A 345 12.76 -23.98 -0.63
N GLU A 346 12.00 -25.06 -0.82
CA GLU A 346 10.85 -25.39 0.06
C GLU A 346 11.29 -25.70 1.50
N GLU A 347 12.48 -26.28 1.71
CA GLU A 347 13.01 -26.59 3.05
C GLU A 347 13.49 -25.32 3.76
N GLU A 348 14.22 -24.45 3.07
CA GLU A 348 14.70 -23.16 3.60
C GLU A 348 13.52 -22.26 4.02
N ILE A 349 12.46 -22.20 3.19
CA ILE A 349 11.25 -21.46 3.52
C ILE A 349 10.53 -22.06 4.71
N ALA A 350 10.43 -23.40 4.79
CA ALA A 350 9.80 -24.10 5.90
C ALA A 350 10.57 -23.92 7.21
N ASP A 351 11.92 -23.97 7.18
CA ASP A 351 12.76 -23.72 8.33
C ASP A 351 12.55 -22.30 8.88
N ALA A 352 12.58 -21.30 7.98
CA ALA A 352 12.34 -19.91 8.37
C ALA A 352 10.94 -19.70 8.98
N MET A 353 9.89 -20.33 8.39
CA MET A 353 8.54 -20.28 8.95
C MET A 353 8.45 -20.96 10.33
N ALA A 354 9.09 -22.12 10.51
CA ALA A 354 9.07 -22.85 11.77
C ALA A 354 9.80 -22.07 12.87
N GLU A 355 10.94 -21.49 12.57
CA GLU A 355 11.71 -20.68 13.51
C GLU A 355 10.90 -19.45 13.96
N GLU A 356 10.24 -18.72 13.05
CA GLU A 356 9.39 -17.59 13.41
C GLU A 356 8.19 -18.00 14.27
N LEU A 357 7.54 -19.13 13.96
CA LEU A 357 6.39 -19.65 14.74
C LEU A 357 6.78 -20.14 16.14
N LEU A 358 8.03 -20.62 16.32
CA LEU A 358 8.53 -21.12 17.61
C LEU A 358 9.20 -20.05 18.46
N ALA A 359 9.65 -18.97 17.86
CA ALA A 359 10.50 -17.99 18.54
C ALA A 359 9.75 -17.10 19.54
N HIS A 360 8.42 -17.20 19.68
CA HIS A 360 7.59 -16.37 20.57
C HIS A 360 8.04 -14.90 20.60
N HIS A 361 8.31 -14.34 19.40
CA HIS A 361 8.80 -12.98 19.29
C HIS A 361 7.77 -12.00 19.85
N THR A 362 8.10 -11.32 20.94
CA THR A 362 7.54 -9.99 21.17
C THR A 362 8.07 -9.08 20.07
N VAL A 363 7.27 -8.84 19.04
CA VAL A 363 7.61 -7.84 18.03
C VAL A 363 7.90 -6.53 18.76
N ARG A 364 9.14 -6.03 18.64
CA ARG A 364 9.55 -4.77 19.29
C ARG A 364 8.58 -3.68 18.88
N GLU A 365 8.24 -2.86 19.85
CA GLU A 365 7.46 -1.64 19.59
C GLU A 365 8.31 -0.70 18.73
N THR A 366 8.20 -0.85 17.42
CA THR A 366 8.90 0.01 16.45
C THR A 366 7.90 1.04 15.97
N ALA A 367 8.29 2.30 15.96
CA ALA A 367 7.46 3.36 15.40
C ALA A 367 7.29 3.12 13.89
N LEU A 368 6.13 2.60 13.52
CA LEU A 368 5.76 2.45 12.12
C LEU A 368 5.24 3.77 11.56
N PRO A 369 5.45 4.08 10.28
CA PRO A 369 4.76 5.19 9.65
C PRO A 369 3.26 4.96 9.74
N ASP A 370 2.49 5.96 10.14
CA ASP A 370 1.04 5.93 10.15
C ASP A 370 0.44 6.71 8.96
N TRP A 371 -0.86 6.53 8.75
CA TRP A 371 -1.53 7.23 7.65
C TRP A 371 -1.72 8.73 7.91
N ASP A 372 -1.71 9.18 9.17
CA ASP A 372 -1.79 10.59 9.52
C ASP A 372 -0.51 11.31 9.11
N GLY A 373 0.65 10.76 9.48
CA GLY A 373 1.96 11.25 9.05
C GLY A 373 2.16 11.17 7.52
N CYS A 374 1.69 10.08 6.88
CA CYS A 374 1.72 9.96 5.42
C CYS A 374 0.88 11.08 4.75
N ALA A 375 -0.34 11.31 5.21
CA ALA A 375 -1.21 12.35 4.67
C ALA A 375 -0.64 13.76 4.92
N GLU A 376 -0.04 14.00 6.09
CA GLU A 376 0.60 15.27 6.40
C GLU A 376 1.83 15.53 5.52
N ALA A 377 2.68 14.52 5.29
CA ALA A 377 3.82 14.62 4.39
C ALA A 377 3.37 14.91 2.95
N VAL A 378 2.31 14.24 2.46
CA VAL A 378 1.72 14.50 1.14
C VAL A 378 1.15 15.92 1.06
N ALA A 379 0.44 16.39 2.11
CA ALA A 379 -0.06 17.78 2.18
C ALA A 379 1.09 18.79 2.13
N GLY A 380 2.19 18.52 2.82
CA GLY A 380 3.41 19.33 2.75
C GLY A 380 3.95 19.46 1.33
N VAL A 381 4.06 18.32 0.62
CA VAL A 381 4.46 18.29 -0.81
C VAL A 381 3.52 19.15 -1.66
N TYR A 382 2.20 19.07 -1.44
CA TYR A 382 1.25 19.89 -2.20
C TYR A 382 1.47 21.40 -1.99
N GLU A 383 1.67 21.81 -0.74
CA GLU A 383 1.95 23.23 -0.45
C GLU A 383 3.25 23.70 -1.09
N ASP A 384 4.29 22.86 -1.11
CA ASP A 384 5.57 23.22 -1.73
C ASP A 384 5.44 23.37 -3.25
N VAL A 385 4.78 22.43 -3.94
CA VAL A 385 4.61 22.52 -5.39
C VAL A 385 3.68 23.65 -5.81
N ILE A 386 2.66 23.98 -5.02
CA ILE A 386 1.75 25.11 -5.27
C ILE A 386 2.49 26.45 -5.10
N ARG A 387 3.40 26.54 -4.12
CA ARG A 387 4.22 27.73 -3.89
C ARG A 387 5.40 27.86 -4.86
N GLY A 388 5.58 26.93 -5.78
CA GLY A 388 6.73 26.90 -6.70
C GLY A 388 8.05 26.51 -6.02
N ARG A 389 7.99 25.85 -4.86
CA ARG A 389 9.14 25.26 -4.18
C ARG A 389 9.17 23.77 -4.51
N SER A 390 9.88 23.38 -5.56
CA SER A 390 10.18 21.98 -5.86
C SER A 390 11.57 21.62 -5.33
N ALA A 391 11.74 20.34 -4.97
CA ALA A 391 13.02 19.81 -4.49
C ALA A 391 14.09 19.81 -5.60
#